data_6cbac6dce1604bb44c10c3bcb71a7bc1
#
_entry.id   6cbac6dce1604bb44c10c3bcb71a7bc1
#
_cell.length_a   1.000
_cell.length_b   1.000
_cell.length_c   1.000
_cell.angle_alpha   90.00
_cell.angle_beta   90.00
_cell.angle_gamma   90.00
#
_symmetry.space_group_name_H-M   'P 1'
#
loop_
_entity.id
_entity.type
_entity.pdbx_description
1 polymer ?
#
loop_
_entity_poly.entity_id
_entity_poly.type
_entity_poly.pdbx_seq_one_letter_code
_entity_poly.pdbx_strand_id
1 'polypeptide(L)'
;MRRIFPSFMAVLVGFIAFWLLLFIASNVAAAIVRPTPGTMTQAYTVSNLAAYALAAAGAGWMTAWRAPRERMRHVGALAFILALLAMAGMRNPVSGQPDWFPQALVALGPLGALLGGYLGSRRQAPGAPPAA
;
A
#
# COMPACT_ATOMS: atom_id res chain seq x y z
N MET A 1 -9.97 13.36 -23.95
CA MET A 1 -10.34 13.49 -22.52
C MET A 1 -11.03 12.25 -21.90
N ARG A 2 -11.81 11.45 -22.62
CA ARG A 2 -12.56 10.29 -22.07
C ARG A 2 -11.71 9.15 -21.46
N ARG A 3 -10.40 9.06 -21.73
CA ARG A 3 -9.55 7.96 -21.27
C ARG A 3 -8.73 8.24 -19.99
N ILE A 4 -8.60 9.50 -19.58
CA ILE A 4 -7.80 9.90 -18.41
C ILE A 4 -8.57 9.61 -17.11
N PHE A 5 -9.87 9.82 -17.12
CA PHE A 5 -10.72 9.65 -15.93
C PHE A 5 -10.68 8.23 -15.33
N PRO A 6 -10.88 7.12 -16.10
CA PRO A 6 -10.81 5.77 -15.51
C PRO A 6 -9.42 5.39 -15.01
N SER A 7 -8.36 5.92 -15.63
CA SER A 7 -6.97 5.71 -15.18
C SER A 7 -6.71 6.39 -13.84
N PHE A 8 -7.13 7.64 -13.70
CA PHE A 8 -7.03 8.38 -12.44
C PHE A 8 -7.82 7.69 -11.33
N MET A 9 -9.05 7.24 -11.62
CA MET A 9 -9.89 6.55 -10.65
C MET A 9 -9.29 5.23 -10.17
N ALA A 10 -8.56 4.50 -11.00
CA ALA A 10 -7.90 3.27 -10.59
C ALA A 10 -6.82 3.53 -9.53
N VAL A 11 -6.00 4.56 -9.72
CA VAL A 11 -4.96 4.96 -8.75
C VAL A 11 -5.60 5.52 -7.48
N LEU A 12 -6.64 6.35 -7.62
CA LEU A 12 -7.35 6.93 -6.48
C LEU A 12 -8.00 5.84 -5.60
N VAL A 13 -8.66 4.85 -6.21
CA VAL A 13 -9.24 3.71 -5.47
C VAL A 13 -8.16 2.94 -4.73
N GLY A 14 -7.02 2.66 -5.37
CA GLY A 14 -5.90 2.01 -4.71
C GLY A 14 -5.34 2.84 -3.55
N PHE A 15 -5.23 4.15 -3.72
CA PHE A 15 -4.77 5.05 -2.68
C PHE A 15 -5.71 5.09 -1.47
N ILE A 16 -7.02 5.18 -1.70
CA ILE A 16 -8.03 5.11 -0.63
C ILE A 16 -7.99 3.74 0.05
N ALA A 17 -7.90 2.66 -0.73
CA ALA A 17 -7.77 1.31 -0.19
C ALA A 17 -6.52 1.15 0.69
N PHE A 18 -5.39 1.74 0.29
CA PHE A 18 -4.17 1.75 1.10
C PHE A 18 -4.43 2.32 2.50
N TRP A 19 -5.02 3.51 2.58
CA TRP A 19 -5.28 4.15 3.87
C TRP A 19 -6.28 3.39 4.73
N LEU A 20 -7.34 2.85 4.13
CA LEU A 20 -8.32 2.03 4.85
C LEU A 20 -7.69 0.74 5.39
N LEU A 21 -6.94 0.03 4.55
CA LEU A 21 -6.26 -1.20 4.93
C LEU A 21 -5.19 -0.95 5.99
N LEU A 22 -4.41 0.13 5.84
CA LEU A 22 -3.40 0.53 6.82
C LEU A 22 -4.05 0.87 8.16
N PHE A 23 -5.12 1.64 8.15
CA PHE A 23 -5.87 1.99 9.38
C PHE A 23 -6.37 0.73 10.09
N ILE A 24 -7.03 -0.17 9.38
CA ILE A 24 -7.54 -1.43 9.96
C ILE A 24 -6.39 -2.29 10.47
N ALA A 25 -5.36 -2.53 9.66
CA ALA A 25 -4.25 -3.40 10.02
C ALA A 25 -3.43 -2.84 11.20
N SER A 26 -3.23 -1.52 11.27
CA SER A 26 -2.53 -0.88 12.40
C SER A 26 -3.34 -0.97 13.69
N ASN A 27 -4.66 -0.81 13.63
CA ASN A 27 -5.51 -0.99 14.81
C ASN A 27 -5.53 -2.44 15.29
N VAL A 28 -5.58 -3.41 14.37
CA VAL A 28 -5.48 -4.83 14.72
C VAL A 28 -4.12 -5.14 15.35
N ALA A 29 -3.02 -4.64 14.76
CA ALA A 29 -1.69 -4.81 15.32
C ALA A 29 -1.58 -4.22 16.73
N ALA A 30 -2.11 -3.02 16.96
CA ALA A 30 -2.13 -2.39 18.28
C ALA A 30 -2.96 -3.19 19.29
N ALA A 31 -4.08 -3.74 18.89
CA ALA A 31 -4.93 -4.58 19.77
C ALA A 31 -4.23 -5.88 20.19
N ILE A 32 -3.43 -6.47 19.27
CA ILE A 32 -2.69 -7.73 19.55
C ILE A 32 -1.45 -7.45 20.41
N VAL A 33 -0.63 -6.47 20.02
CA VAL A 33 0.66 -6.19 20.67
C VAL A 33 0.50 -5.39 21.96
N ARG A 34 -0.59 -4.64 22.10
CA ARG A 34 -0.89 -3.78 23.27
C ARG A 34 0.30 -2.90 23.68
N PRO A 35 0.74 -1.97 22.82
CA PRO A 35 1.91 -1.14 23.11
C PRO A 35 1.66 -0.29 24.34
N THR A 36 2.69 -0.16 25.19
CA THR A 36 2.64 0.76 26.33
C THR A 36 2.72 2.19 25.80
N PRO A 37 1.90 3.13 26.30
CA PRO A 37 1.98 4.52 25.89
C PRO A 37 3.39 5.09 26.04
N GLY A 38 3.89 5.74 25.00
CA GLY A 38 5.23 6.37 24.98
C GLY A 38 6.42 5.43 24.72
N THR A 39 6.18 4.12 24.53
CA THR A 39 7.25 3.17 24.18
C THR A 39 6.97 2.48 22.84
N MET A 40 7.89 2.60 21.90
CA MET A 40 7.86 1.82 20.66
C MET A 40 8.60 0.50 20.87
N THR A 41 7.87 -0.55 21.25
CA THR A 41 8.46 -1.89 21.35
C THR A 41 8.82 -2.43 19.97
N GLN A 42 9.86 -3.27 19.89
CA GLN A 42 10.25 -3.91 18.63
C GLN A 42 9.08 -4.69 18.00
N ALA A 43 8.30 -5.39 18.81
CA ALA A 43 7.13 -6.14 18.36
C ALA A 43 6.10 -5.22 17.70
N TYR A 44 5.83 -4.04 18.27
CA TYR A 44 4.91 -3.06 17.70
C TYR A 44 5.45 -2.47 16.39
N THR A 45 6.74 -2.14 16.35
CA THR A 45 7.40 -1.61 15.14
C THR A 45 7.32 -2.61 13.99
N VAL A 46 7.65 -3.89 14.23
CA VAL A 46 7.59 -4.95 13.20
C VAL A 46 6.14 -5.19 12.75
N SER A 47 5.18 -5.21 13.68
CA SER A 47 3.76 -5.39 13.35
C SER A 47 3.22 -4.25 12.48
N ASN A 48 3.58 -3.00 12.76
CA ASN A 48 3.22 -1.85 11.91
C ASN A 48 3.86 -1.92 10.53
N LEU A 49 5.11 -2.37 10.44
CA LEU A 49 5.79 -2.55 9.17
C LEU A 49 5.10 -3.62 8.30
N ALA A 50 4.72 -4.75 8.93
CA ALA A 50 3.95 -5.79 8.27
C ALA A 50 2.56 -5.28 7.82
N ALA A 51 1.86 -4.55 8.68
CA ALA A 51 0.58 -3.92 8.36
C ALA A 51 0.70 -2.97 7.15
N TYR A 52 1.75 -2.16 7.12
CA TYR A 52 2.03 -1.24 6.02
C TYR A 52 2.29 -1.99 4.70
N ALA A 53 3.12 -3.03 4.72
CA ALA A 53 3.43 -3.84 3.55
C ALA A 53 2.17 -4.55 3.01
N LEU A 54 1.35 -5.12 3.89
CA LEU A 54 0.09 -5.78 3.52
C LEU A 54 -0.92 -4.78 2.94
N ALA A 55 -1.05 -3.60 3.54
CA ALA A 55 -1.91 -2.52 3.04
C ALA A 55 -1.46 -2.07 1.64
N ALA A 56 -0.15 -1.90 1.42
CA ALA A 56 0.40 -1.54 0.13
C ALA A 56 0.15 -2.63 -0.93
N ALA A 57 0.29 -3.91 -0.56
CA ALA A 57 -0.01 -5.03 -1.46
C ALA A 57 -1.50 -5.10 -1.83
N GLY A 58 -2.39 -4.94 -0.85
CA GLY A 58 -3.82 -4.86 -1.08
C GLY A 58 -4.22 -3.70 -1.99
N ALA A 59 -3.62 -2.53 -1.77
CA ALA A 59 -3.83 -1.34 -2.60
C ALA A 59 -3.36 -1.54 -4.04
N GLY A 60 -2.18 -2.14 -4.23
CA GLY A 60 -1.65 -2.49 -5.56
C GLY A 60 -2.57 -3.46 -6.30
N TRP A 61 -3.06 -4.48 -5.60
CA TRP A 61 -4.05 -5.42 -6.13
C TRP A 61 -5.34 -4.70 -6.60
N MET A 62 -5.91 -3.85 -5.74
CA MET A 62 -7.12 -3.08 -6.05
C MET A 62 -6.92 -2.15 -7.24
N THR A 63 -5.75 -1.49 -7.31
CA THR A 63 -5.38 -0.65 -8.46
C THR A 63 -5.33 -1.46 -9.75
N ALA A 64 -4.65 -2.61 -9.74
CA ALA A 64 -4.56 -3.50 -10.91
C ALA A 64 -5.93 -4.03 -11.35
N TRP A 65 -6.79 -4.34 -10.36
CA TRP A 65 -8.14 -4.84 -10.63
C TRP A 65 -9.03 -3.79 -11.29
N ARG A 66 -8.92 -2.53 -10.87
CA ARG A 66 -9.73 -1.41 -11.42
C ARG A 66 -9.15 -0.81 -12.68
N ALA A 67 -7.88 -1.03 -12.98
CA ALA A 67 -7.21 -0.44 -14.13
C ALA A 67 -7.76 -1.03 -15.46
N PRO A 68 -8.23 -0.19 -16.40
CA PRO A 68 -8.85 -0.66 -17.64
C PRO A 68 -7.85 -1.28 -18.61
N ARG A 69 -6.64 -0.74 -18.67
CA ARG A 69 -5.51 -1.22 -19.49
C ARG A 69 -4.20 -0.89 -18.79
N GLU A 70 -3.09 -1.50 -19.23
CA GLU A 70 -1.74 -1.21 -18.73
C GLU A 70 -1.65 -1.17 -17.20
N ARG A 71 -2.22 -2.17 -16.56
CA ARG A 71 -2.42 -2.28 -15.11
C ARG A 71 -1.17 -1.92 -14.30
N MET A 72 -0.02 -2.44 -14.73
CA MET A 72 1.25 -2.21 -14.03
C MET A 72 1.71 -0.75 -14.08
N ARG A 73 1.31 0.04 -15.08
CA ARG A 73 1.60 1.49 -15.09
C ARG A 73 0.84 2.23 -13.98
N HIS A 74 -0.42 1.86 -13.75
CA HIS A 74 -1.22 2.45 -12.68
C HIS A 74 -0.73 2.02 -11.30
N VAL A 75 -0.31 0.76 -11.16
CA VAL A 75 0.34 0.25 -9.95
C VAL A 75 1.68 0.95 -9.71
N GLY A 76 2.46 1.19 -10.76
CA GLY A 76 3.71 1.97 -10.69
C GLY A 76 3.47 3.41 -10.24
N ALA A 77 2.41 4.06 -10.73
CA ALA A 77 2.03 5.40 -10.27
C ALA A 77 1.65 5.39 -8.78
N LEU A 78 0.86 4.41 -8.32
CA LEU A 78 0.55 4.25 -6.90
C LEU A 78 1.82 4.02 -6.08
N ALA A 79 2.69 3.11 -6.50
CA ALA A 79 3.95 2.81 -5.83
C ALA A 79 4.83 4.07 -5.69
N PHE A 80 4.89 4.89 -6.73
CA PHE A 80 5.62 6.17 -6.71
C PHE A 80 5.02 7.15 -5.69
N ILE A 81 3.68 7.27 -5.64
CA ILE A 81 3.00 8.11 -4.65
C ILE A 81 3.30 7.63 -3.23
N LEU A 82 3.26 6.32 -2.98
CA LEU A 82 3.58 5.76 -1.66
C LEU A 82 5.03 6.01 -1.26
N ALA A 83 5.97 5.94 -2.21
CA ALA A 83 7.38 6.28 -1.97
C ALA A 83 7.54 7.75 -1.57
N LEU A 84 6.91 8.68 -2.31
CA LEU A 84 6.96 10.11 -2.00
C LEU A 84 6.37 10.42 -0.63
N LEU A 85 5.25 9.79 -0.27
CA LEU A 85 4.61 9.97 1.05
C LEU A 85 5.50 9.45 2.18
N ALA A 86 6.11 8.27 2.00
CA ALA A 86 7.04 7.72 2.97
C ALA A 86 8.29 8.61 3.14
N MET A 87 8.84 9.13 2.04
CA MET A 87 9.94 10.10 2.07
C MET A 87 9.56 11.41 2.76
N ALA A 88 8.34 11.90 2.54
CA ALA A 88 7.84 13.09 3.24
C ALA A 88 7.72 12.84 4.76
N GLY A 89 7.30 11.64 5.16
CA GLY A 89 7.23 11.21 6.55
C GLY A 89 8.60 11.16 7.25
N MET A 90 9.69 10.91 6.51
CA MET A 90 11.04 10.92 7.08
C MET A 90 11.46 12.29 7.64
N ARG A 91 10.86 13.38 7.16
CA ARG A 91 11.17 14.74 7.63
C ARG A 91 10.62 15.04 9.02
N ASN A 92 9.67 14.26 9.48
CA ASN A 92 9.01 14.43 10.79
C ASN A 92 9.04 13.09 11.55
N PRO A 93 10.21 12.67 12.07
CA PRO A 93 10.31 11.40 12.78
C PRO A 93 9.48 11.44 14.06
N VAL A 94 8.77 10.35 14.33
CA VAL A 94 8.02 10.19 15.58
C VAL A 94 8.99 9.82 16.70
N SER A 95 8.86 10.48 17.86
CA SER A 95 9.71 10.21 19.02
C SER A 95 9.67 8.73 19.42
N GLY A 96 10.85 8.16 19.66
CA GLY A 96 11.00 6.74 20.03
C GLY A 96 10.97 5.75 18.89
N GLN A 97 10.91 6.22 17.65
CA GLN A 97 10.95 5.39 16.45
C GLN A 97 12.41 5.06 16.10
N PRO A 98 12.75 3.80 15.75
CA PRO A 98 14.08 3.46 15.27
C PRO A 98 14.43 4.19 13.97
N ASP A 99 15.69 4.61 13.81
CA ASP A 99 16.17 5.38 12.64
C ASP A 99 15.98 4.66 11.31
N TRP A 100 16.02 3.33 11.31
CA TRP A 100 15.84 2.50 10.12
C TRP A 100 14.37 2.37 9.67
N PHE A 101 13.40 2.63 10.54
CA PHE A 101 11.98 2.38 10.29
C PHE A 101 11.42 3.22 9.13
N PRO A 102 11.66 4.55 9.05
CA PRO A 102 11.20 5.34 7.91
C PRO A 102 11.78 4.88 6.57
N GLN A 103 13.05 4.45 6.58
CA GLN A 103 13.73 3.91 5.39
C GLN A 103 13.08 2.61 4.91
N ALA A 104 12.71 1.74 5.87
CA ALA A 104 11.98 0.51 5.55
C ALA A 104 10.62 0.79 4.93
N LEU A 105 9.89 1.82 5.37
CA LEU A 105 8.61 2.23 4.78
C LEU A 105 8.78 2.69 3.32
N VAL A 106 9.84 3.47 3.02
CA VAL A 106 10.14 3.92 1.65
C VAL A 106 10.37 2.74 0.69
N ALA A 107 10.96 1.65 1.18
CA ALA A 107 11.19 0.45 0.38
C ALA A 107 9.94 -0.45 0.31
N LEU A 108 9.32 -0.74 1.45
CA LEU A 108 8.23 -1.72 1.53
C LEU A 108 6.91 -1.25 0.92
N GLY A 109 6.62 0.04 0.94
CA GLY A 109 5.42 0.59 0.31
C GLY A 109 5.36 0.32 -1.19
N PRO A 110 6.34 0.82 -1.96
CA PRO A 110 6.42 0.55 -3.40
C PRO A 110 6.52 -0.93 -3.74
N LEU A 111 7.38 -1.69 -3.04
CA LEU A 111 7.54 -3.13 -3.27
C LEU A 111 6.24 -3.89 -3.00
N GLY A 112 5.57 -3.60 -1.90
CA GLY A 112 4.27 -4.20 -1.58
C GLY A 112 3.23 -3.90 -2.66
N ALA A 113 3.10 -2.64 -3.09
CA ALA A 113 2.16 -2.24 -4.13
C ALA A 113 2.46 -2.93 -5.47
N LEU A 114 3.72 -3.00 -5.88
CA LEU A 114 4.13 -3.68 -7.11
C LEU A 114 3.85 -5.18 -7.06
N LEU A 115 4.14 -5.83 -5.93
CA LEU A 115 3.88 -7.25 -5.74
C LEU A 115 2.38 -7.56 -5.78
N GLY A 116 1.58 -6.82 -5.03
CA GLY A 116 0.13 -6.94 -5.02
C GLY A 116 -0.49 -6.69 -6.40
N GLY A 117 -0.04 -5.64 -7.08
CA GLY A 117 -0.47 -5.31 -8.44
C GLY A 117 -0.11 -6.39 -9.45
N TYR A 118 1.09 -6.96 -9.35
CA TYR A 118 1.51 -8.08 -10.20
C TYR A 118 0.63 -9.32 -10.01
N LEU A 119 0.38 -9.69 -8.76
CA LEU A 119 -0.51 -10.81 -8.44
C LEU A 119 -1.95 -10.56 -8.91
N GLY A 120 -2.46 -9.33 -8.73
CA GLY A 120 -3.78 -8.93 -9.22
C GLY A 120 -3.90 -8.95 -10.74
N SER A 121 -2.83 -8.58 -11.45
CA SER A 121 -2.82 -8.59 -12.92
C SER A 121 -2.81 -10.00 -13.51
N ARG A 122 -2.14 -10.95 -12.86
CA ARG A 122 -2.08 -12.36 -13.30
C ARG A 122 -3.42 -13.09 -13.25
N ARG A 123 -4.23 -12.84 -12.24
CA ARG A 123 -5.53 -13.51 -12.07
C ARG A 123 -6.58 -13.10 -13.11
N GLN A 124 -6.36 -11.99 -13.80
CA GLN A 124 -7.24 -11.51 -14.86
C GLN A 124 -6.59 -11.76 -16.24
N ALA A 125 -6.02 -12.93 -16.46
CA ALA A 125 -5.46 -13.32 -17.77
C ALA A 125 -6.51 -13.13 -18.89
N PRO A 126 -6.11 -12.64 -20.08
CA PRO A 126 -7.02 -12.49 -21.22
C PRO A 126 -7.50 -13.88 -21.66
N GLY A 127 -8.77 -14.17 -21.53
CA GLY A 127 -9.33 -15.44 -21.97
C GLY A 127 -10.61 -15.90 -21.28
N ALA A 128 -11.06 -15.25 -20.22
CA ALA A 128 -12.39 -15.50 -19.72
C ALA A 128 -13.41 -14.81 -20.65
N PRO A 129 -14.31 -15.55 -21.34
CA PRO A 129 -15.39 -14.93 -22.10
C PRO A 129 -16.23 -14.09 -21.13
N PRO A 130 -16.77 -12.92 -21.56
CA PRO A 130 -17.68 -12.15 -20.73
C PRO A 130 -18.82 -13.08 -20.30
N ALA A 131 -19.06 -13.14 -18.99
CA ALA A 131 -20.25 -13.80 -18.48
C ALA A 131 -21.47 -13.17 -19.18
N ALA A 132 -22.19 -14.02 -19.87
CA ALA A 132 -23.40 -13.65 -20.61
C ALA A 132 -24.47 -13.06 -19.66
#